data_2b4814848454b92725d33cf1a9408226
#
_entry.id   2b4814848454b92725d33cf1a9408226
#
_cell.length_a   1.000
_cell.length_b   1.000
_cell.length_c   1.000
_cell.angle_alpha   90.00
_cell.angle_beta   90.00
_cell.angle_gamma   90.00
#
_symmetry.space_group_name_H-M   'P 1'
#
loop_
_entity.id
_entity.type
_entity.pdbx_description
1 polymer ?
#
loop_
_entity_poly.entity_id
_entity_poly.type
_entity_poly.pdbx_seq_one_letter_code
_entity_poly.pdbx_strand_id
1 'polypeptide(L)'
;MLKKLQNLAFNPLFISGLLILVTCIITTQSLLLEPGVNPATGCVDTHYNNYLIFKKSFFHLIENKDIYLEFKNEQMDYYKYSPAFSLMMAPLSILPDAAGLLIWNLLNCLLLFFAIWNLPPGDKKGRLIMIAIIFTELITSIQNSQSNSLIAGFILFAFIFLEKKQNFLAALAIVLTIYIKVFGLVSLALFLFYPGKLKSFLYTFLWIVILALLPLCVIPFSQLVYLYQSWADLLMYDHSISWGLSVVGWLHIWFPFSPKNIVLIAGILMFFLPFLKYKFSCNQKFRLYFLSSILIWMIIFNHKAESPTYIIAMTGVAVWIACQKMKVENLVLLVFALVFTSLSPTDLFPAYIREHYVRPYNLKVLPCVLIWLKITYDLLFFRNEKPPDKEILLTKH
;
A
#
# COMPACT_ATOMS: atom_id res chain seq x y z
N MET A 1 -6.17 -16.77 -34.34
CA MET A 1 -6.71 -16.92 -32.99
C MET A 1 -5.73 -16.36 -31.95
N LEU A 2 -4.49 -16.83 -31.87
CA LEU A 2 -3.47 -16.36 -30.90
C LEU A 2 -3.23 -14.84 -30.90
N LYS A 3 -3.07 -14.18 -32.05
CA LYS A 3 -2.91 -12.70 -32.14
C LYS A 3 -4.13 -11.93 -31.62
N LYS A 4 -5.36 -12.44 -31.83
CA LYS A 4 -6.58 -11.81 -31.27
C LYS A 4 -6.62 -11.94 -29.75
N LEU A 5 -6.24 -13.10 -29.19
CA LEU A 5 -6.14 -13.32 -27.74
C LEU A 5 -5.05 -12.46 -27.11
N GLN A 6 -3.89 -12.33 -27.77
CA GLN A 6 -2.83 -11.41 -27.30
C GLN A 6 -3.29 -9.96 -27.30
N ASN A 7 -3.97 -9.50 -28.36
CA ASN A 7 -4.50 -8.12 -28.41
C ASN A 7 -5.56 -7.87 -27.32
N LEU A 8 -6.38 -8.87 -27.00
CA LEU A 8 -7.36 -8.79 -25.93
C LEU A 8 -6.69 -8.70 -24.56
N ALA A 9 -5.68 -9.55 -24.29
CA ALA A 9 -4.90 -9.53 -23.05
C ALA A 9 -4.15 -8.21 -22.80
N PHE A 10 -3.85 -7.44 -23.86
CA PHE A 10 -3.23 -6.12 -23.77
C PHE A 10 -4.22 -4.94 -23.79
N ASN A 11 -5.53 -5.23 -23.77
CA ASN A 11 -6.57 -4.20 -23.74
C ASN A 11 -6.90 -3.81 -22.29
N PRO A 12 -6.70 -2.53 -21.88
CA PRO A 12 -6.99 -2.09 -20.53
C PRO A 12 -8.47 -2.27 -20.13
N LEU A 13 -9.39 -2.12 -21.08
CA LEU A 13 -10.82 -2.32 -20.80
C LEU A 13 -11.13 -3.78 -20.50
N PHE A 14 -10.48 -4.73 -21.20
CA PHE A 14 -10.66 -6.14 -20.90
C PHE A 14 -10.13 -6.51 -19.52
N ILE A 15 -8.92 -6.02 -19.18
CA ILE A 15 -8.30 -6.31 -17.87
C ILE A 15 -9.11 -5.67 -16.75
N SER A 16 -9.53 -4.39 -16.90
CA SER A 16 -10.38 -3.74 -15.90
C SER A 16 -11.71 -4.46 -15.73
N GLY A 17 -12.32 -4.94 -16.83
CA GLY A 17 -13.54 -5.75 -16.79
C GLY A 17 -13.35 -7.05 -16.01
N LEU A 18 -12.21 -7.75 -16.21
CA LEU A 18 -11.87 -8.95 -15.44
C LEU A 18 -11.67 -8.64 -13.95
N LEU A 19 -10.98 -7.54 -13.62
CA LEU A 19 -10.77 -7.12 -12.23
C LEU A 19 -12.09 -6.71 -11.56
N ILE A 20 -12.99 -6.05 -12.29
CA ILE A 20 -14.35 -5.74 -11.81
C ILE A 20 -15.10 -7.04 -11.50
N LEU A 21 -15.09 -8.00 -12.41
CA LEU A 21 -15.76 -9.30 -12.22
C LEU A 21 -15.22 -10.01 -10.97
N VAL A 22 -13.89 -10.11 -10.82
CA VAL A 22 -13.25 -10.72 -9.63
C VAL A 22 -13.66 -9.98 -8.37
N THR A 23 -13.65 -8.65 -8.38
CA THR A 23 -14.05 -7.84 -7.22
C THR A 23 -15.52 -8.07 -6.86
N CYS A 24 -16.42 -8.14 -7.85
CA CYS A 24 -17.83 -8.47 -7.62
C CYS A 24 -17.99 -9.86 -6.99
N ILE A 25 -17.28 -10.87 -7.48
CA ILE A 25 -17.34 -12.25 -6.92
C ILE A 25 -16.87 -12.24 -5.46
N ILE A 26 -15.72 -11.63 -5.15
CA ILE A 26 -15.19 -11.57 -3.79
C ILE A 26 -16.14 -10.82 -2.86
N THR A 27 -16.67 -9.68 -3.29
CA THR A 27 -17.61 -8.88 -2.50
C THR A 27 -18.89 -9.65 -2.21
N THR A 28 -19.44 -10.35 -3.22
CA THR A 28 -20.63 -11.20 -3.05
C THR A 28 -20.35 -12.34 -2.08
N GLN A 29 -19.18 -12.99 -2.19
CA GLN A 29 -18.76 -14.04 -1.26
C GLN A 29 -18.71 -13.49 0.18
N SER A 30 -18.09 -12.34 0.41
CA SER A 30 -17.99 -11.74 1.75
C SER A 30 -19.36 -11.41 2.36
N LEU A 31 -20.35 -11.07 1.53
CA LEU A 31 -21.73 -10.78 1.97
C LEU A 31 -22.54 -12.05 2.25
N LEU A 32 -22.25 -13.15 1.58
CA LEU A 32 -22.99 -14.41 1.73
C LEU A 32 -22.45 -15.31 2.83
N LEU A 33 -21.21 -15.11 3.26
CA LEU A 33 -20.62 -15.86 4.36
C LEU A 33 -21.27 -15.44 5.69
N GLU A 34 -21.62 -16.42 6.51
CA GLU A 34 -22.20 -16.17 7.83
C GLU A 34 -21.21 -15.43 8.74
N PRO A 35 -21.67 -14.41 9.47
CA PRO A 35 -20.83 -13.73 10.46
C PRO A 35 -20.37 -14.70 11.54
N GLY A 36 -19.11 -14.64 11.92
CA GLY A 36 -18.59 -15.32 13.10
C GLY A 36 -18.91 -14.55 14.38
N VAL A 37 -18.84 -15.22 15.53
CA VAL A 37 -18.81 -14.56 16.83
C VAL A 37 -17.46 -14.85 17.47
N ASN A 38 -16.74 -13.82 17.85
CA ASN A 38 -15.46 -13.98 18.54
C ASN A 38 -15.73 -14.53 19.96
N PRO A 39 -15.28 -15.77 20.30
CA PRO A 39 -15.57 -16.38 21.59
C PRO A 39 -15.01 -15.60 22.79
N ALA A 40 -13.93 -14.85 22.59
CA ALA A 40 -13.26 -14.12 23.66
C ALA A 40 -13.93 -12.77 23.98
N THR A 41 -14.51 -12.11 22.97
CA THR A 41 -15.07 -10.75 23.11
C THR A 41 -16.59 -10.71 22.99
N GLY A 42 -17.22 -11.75 22.42
CA GLY A 42 -18.64 -11.77 22.07
C GLY A 42 -19.01 -10.88 20.87
N CYS A 43 -18.02 -10.25 20.24
CA CYS A 43 -18.26 -9.37 19.10
C CYS A 43 -18.63 -10.16 17.84
N VAL A 44 -19.56 -9.64 17.06
CA VAL A 44 -19.88 -10.14 15.72
C VAL A 44 -18.74 -9.76 14.77
N ASP A 45 -18.14 -10.77 14.14
CA ASP A 45 -17.09 -10.59 13.15
C ASP A 45 -17.64 -10.94 11.75
N THR A 46 -17.83 -9.93 10.93
CA THR A 46 -18.26 -10.10 9.54
C THR A 46 -17.05 -10.22 8.63
N HIS A 47 -17.18 -10.91 7.48
CA HIS A 47 -16.11 -11.02 6.47
C HIS A 47 -15.79 -9.69 5.78
N TYR A 48 -16.50 -8.59 6.09
CA TYR A 48 -16.26 -7.21 5.64
C TYR A 48 -16.16 -6.23 6.81
N ASN A 49 -15.71 -6.69 7.96
CA ASN A 49 -15.64 -5.91 9.20
C ASN A 49 -14.88 -4.58 9.04
N ASN A 50 -13.76 -4.54 8.29
CA ASN A 50 -13.06 -3.28 8.05
C ASN A 50 -13.93 -2.22 7.36
N TYR A 51 -14.80 -2.63 6.41
CA TYR A 51 -15.75 -1.70 5.80
C TYR A 51 -16.77 -1.18 6.81
N LEU A 52 -17.25 -2.04 7.72
CA LEU A 52 -18.17 -1.62 8.79
C LEU A 52 -17.52 -0.62 9.73
N ILE A 53 -16.25 -0.85 10.13
CA ILE A 53 -15.47 0.12 10.91
C ILE A 53 -15.43 1.49 10.22
N PHE A 54 -15.20 1.54 8.91
CA PHE A 54 -15.18 2.78 8.15
C PHE A 54 -16.56 3.42 8.05
N LYS A 55 -17.59 2.63 7.73
CA LYS A 55 -18.97 3.09 7.61
C LYS A 55 -19.49 3.66 8.93
N LYS A 56 -19.33 2.92 10.03
CA LYS A 56 -19.84 3.29 11.34
C LYS A 56 -19.14 4.50 11.91
N SER A 57 -17.83 4.67 11.64
CA SER A 57 -17.09 5.85 12.10
C SER A 57 -17.71 7.17 11.62
N PHE A 58 -18.31 7.22 10.43
CA PHE A 58 -19.01 8.40 9.94
C PHE A 58 -20.25 8.74 10.79
N PHE A 59 -21.05 7.74 11.16
CA PHE A 59 -22.23 7.98 12.00
C PHE A 59 -21.82 8.41 13.41
N HIS A 60 -20.81 7.76 14.00
CA HIS A 60 -20.26 8.19 15.30
C HIS A 60 -19.70 9.62 15.25
N LEU A 61 -19.06 10.01 14.13
CA LEU A 61 -18.55 11.36 13.94
C LEU A 61 -19.67 12.40 14.01
N ILE A 62 -20.75 12.24 13.21
CA ILE A 62 -21.86 13.19 13.18
C ILE A 62 -22.71 13.21 14.46
N GLU A 63 -22.66 12.13 15.24
CA GLU A 63 -23.29 12.01 16.56
C GLU A 63 -22.40 12.62 17.67
N ASN A 64 -21.25 13.23 17.34
CA ASN A 64 -20.28 13.77 18.28
C ASN A 64 -19.74 12.74 19.29
N LYS A 65 -19.71 11.45 18.95
CA LYS A 65 -19.11 10.39 19.75
C LYS A 65 -17.59 10.37 19.55
N ASP A 66 -16.87 9.77 20.50
CA ASP A 66 -15.48 9.40 20.28
C ASP A 66 -15.41 8.19 19.35
N ILE A 67 -14.94 8.41 18.11
CA ILE A 67 -14.85 7.38 17.07
C ILE A 67 -13.75 6.35 17.34
N TYR A 68 -12.92 6.56 18.36
CA TYR A 68 -11.77 5.73 18.71
C TYR A 68 -12.06 4.75 19.85
N LEU A 69 -13.29 4.77 20.38
CA LEU A 69 -13.75 3.77 21.34
C LEU A 69 -14.09 2.44 20.68
N GLU A 70 -14.14 1.39 21.47
CA GLU A 70 -14.58 0.06 21.03
C GLU A 70 -16.11 -0.03 21.01
N PHE A 71 -16.68 -0.35 19.86
CA PHE A 71 -18.13 -0.52 19.67
C PHE A 71 -18.46 -1.99 19.44
N LYS A 72 -18.35 -2.81 20.51
CA LYS A 72 -18.46 -4.29 20.48
C LYS A 72 -19.71 -4.83 19.78
N ASN A 73 -20.83 -4.13 19.89
CA ASN A 73 -22.10 -4.55 19.29
C ASN A 73 -22.25 -4.21 17.81
N GLU A 74 -21.30 -3.44 17.23
CA GLU A 74 -21.38 -2.94 15.87
C GLU A 74 -20.30 -3.51 14.97
N GLN A 75 -19.09 -3.71 15.51
CA GLN A 75 -17.91 -4.11 14.77
C GLN A 75 -16.84 -4.69 15.68
N MET A 76 -15.93 -5.47 15.11
CA MET A 76 -14.74 -5.94 15.80
C MET A 76 -13.56 -5.00 15.50
N ASP A 77 -12.76 -4.68 16.55
CA ASP A 77 -11.59 -3.79 16.48
C ASP A 77 -11.94 -2.28 16.45
N TYR A 78 -10.90 -1.46 16.67
CA TYR A 78 -10.97 0.00 16.76
C TYR A 78 -10.89 0.67 15.38
N TYR A 79 -11.53 1.83 15.26
CA TYR A 79 -11.24 2.74 14.16
C TYR A 79 -9.87 3.42 14.40
N LYS A 80 -8.90 3.22 13.49
CA LYS A 80 -7.50 3.69 13.66
C LYS A 80 -7.07 4.75 12.65
N TYR A 81 -8.02 5.35 11.97
CA TYR A 81 -7.84 6.30 10.86
C TYR A 81 -8.14 7.73 11.33
N SER A 82 -7.80 8.74 10.51
CA SER A 82 -8.05 10.13 10.88
C SER A 82 -9.56 10.48 10.94
N PRO A 83 -9.95 11.55 11.69
CA PRO A 83 -11.32 12.06 11.66
C PRO A 83 -11.77 12.49 10.25
N ALA A 84 -10.84 13.00 9.43
CA ALA A 84 -11.11 13.36 8.04
C ALA A 84 -11.48 12.14 7.18
N PHE A 85 -10.83 11.00 7.39
CA PHE A 85 -11.17 9.77 6.65
C PHE A 85 -12.57 9.27 7.01
N SER A 86 -12.99 9.39 8.25
CA SER A 86 -14.36 9.09 8.68
C SER A 86 -15.38 9.93 7.87
N LEU A 87 -15.16 11.23 7.72
CA LEU A 87 -16.04 12.08 6.89
C LEU A 87 -15.96 11.72 5.40
N MET A 88 -14.78 11.34 4.87
CA MET A 88 -14.65 10.88 3.48
C MET A 88 -15.47 9.63 3.18
N MET A 89 -15.76 8.82 4.19
CA MET A 89 -16.62 7.65 4.03
C MET A 89 -18.11 7.99 3.92
N ALA A 90 -18.55 9.24 4.17
CA ALA A 90 -19.94 9.67 4.15
C ALA A 90 -20.74 9.19 2.91
N PRO A 91 -20.25 9.34 1.66
CA PRO A 91 -21.00 8.90 0.49
C PRO A 91 -21.27 7.39 0.44
N LEU A 92 -20.38 6.59 1.03
CA LEU A 92 -20.50 5.14 1.09
C LEU A 92 -21.31 4.70 2.31
N SER A 93 -21.22 5.46 3.39
CA SER A 93 -21.88 5.15 4.67
C SER A 93 -23.40 5.23 4.58
N ILE A 94 -23.95 6.14 3.77
CA ILE A 94 -25.40 6.29 3.57
C ILE A 94 -26.03 5.21 2.69
N LEU A 95 -25.19 4.42 1.98
CA LEU A 95 -25.66 3.34 1.11
C LEU A 95 -25.94 2.07 1.93
N PRO A 96 -26.81 1.16 1.43
CA PRO A 96 -26.89 -0.21 1.96
C PRO A 96 -25.53 -0.88 1.94
N ASP A 97 -25.27 -1.78 2.92
CA ASP A 97 -23.92 -2.40 3.09
C ASP A 97 -23.41 -3.05 1.80
N ALA A 98 -24.26 -3.78 1.09
CA ALA A 98 -23.88 -4.44 -0.16
C ALA A 98 -23.39 -3.44 -1.24
N ALA A 99 -24.12 -2.34 -1.42
CA ALA A 99 -23.75 -1.32 -2.43
C ALA A 99 -22.50 -0.54 -2.02
N GLY A 100 -22.43 -0.09 -0.77
CA GLY A 100 -21.28 0.65 -0.25
C GLY A 100 -20.02 -0.18 -0.24
N LEU A 101 -20.07 -1.45 0.20
CA LEU A 101 -18.96 -2.39 0.17
C LEU A 101 -18.47 -2.65 -1.26
N LEU A 102 -19.39 -2.86 -2.21
CA LEU A 102 -19.02 -3.08 -3.61
C LEU A 102 -18.27 -1.87 -4.19
N ILE A 103 -18.82 -0.66 -3.99
CA ILE A 103 -18.17 0.56 -4.47
C ILE A 103 -16.82 0.77 -3.79
N TRP A 104 -16.70 0.52 -2.49
CA TRP A 104 -15.44 0.59 -1.75
C TRP A 104 -14.39 -0.36 -2.32
N ASN A 105 -14.73 -1.62 -2.54
CA ASN A 105 -13.83 -2.62 -3.09
C ASN A 105 -13.44 -2.31 -4.54
N LEU A 106 -14.38 -1.85 -5.37
CA LEU A 106 -14.11 -1.39 -6.74
C LEU A 106 -13.19 -0.17 -6.76
N LEU A 107 -13.41 0.80 -5.88
CA LEU A 107 -12.54 1.99 -5.76
C LEU A 107 -11.11 1.58 -5.44
N ASN A 108 -10.90 0.68 -4.47
CA ASN A 108 -9.59 0.15 -4.12
C ASN A 108 -8.92 -0.57 -5.29
N CYS A 109 -9.65 -1.46 -5.96
CA CYS A 109 -9.14 -2.24 -7.08
C CYS A 109 -8.79 -1.37 -8.29
N LEU A 110 -9.73 -0.54 -8.72
CA LEU A 110 -9.60 0.22 -9.96
C LEU A 110 -8.61 1.38 -9.83
N LEU A 111 -8.54 2.04 -8.66
CA LEU A 111 -7.55 3.10 -8.46
C LEU A 111 -6.12 2.55 -8.58
N LEU A 112 -5.83 1.41 -7.97
CA LEU A 112 -4.53 0.76 -8.11
C LEU A 112 -4.27 0.32 -9.55
N PHE A 113 -5.26 -0.28 -10.22
CA PHE A 113 -5.15 -0.67 -11.61
C PHE A 113 -4.82 0.52 -12.52
N PHE A 114 -5.57 1.62 -12.41
CA PHE A 114 -5.32 2.82 -13.22
C PHE A 114 -3.98 3.47 -12.90
N ALA A 115 -3.53 3.44 -11.66
CA ALA A 115 -2.21 3.93 -11.28
C ALA A 115 -1.11 3.12 -11.96
N ILE A 116 -1.17 1.78 -11.92
CA ILE A 116 -0.20 0.91 -12.62
C ILE A 116 -0.27 1.13 -14.13
N TRP A 117 -1.48 1.26 -14.69
CA TRP A 117 -1.65 1.43 -16.13
C TRP A 117 -1.05 2.73 -16.67
N ASN A 118 -1.02 3.79 -15.85
CA ASN A 118 -0.47 5.09 -16.19
C ASN A 118 0.97 5.31 -15.71
N LEU A 119 1.60 4.32 -15.06
CA LEU A 119 2.95 4.46 -14.54
C LEU A 119 3.96 4.57 -15.71
N PRO A 120 4.79 5.64 -15.79
CA PRO A 120 5.85 5.76 -16.78
C PRO A 120 7.15 5.06 -16.32
N PRO A 121 8.04 4.60 -17.21
CA PRO A 121 7.82 4.31 -18.61
C PRO A 121 7.27 2.89 -18.74
N GLY A 122 6.03 2.72 -19.02
CA GLY A 122 5.45 1.38 -19.08
C GLY A 122 5.14 0.93 -20.50
N ASP A 123 5.73 -0.16 -20.96
CA ASP A 123 5.15 -0.93 -22.05
C ASP A 123 3.96 -1.75 -21.54
N LYS A 124 3.10 -2.17 -22.45
CA LYS A 124 1.91 -2.97 -22.09
C LYS A 124 2.27 -4.26 -21.36
N LYS A 125 3.38 -4.90 -21.73
CA LYS A 125 3.84 -6.15 -21.13
C LYS A 125 4.29 -5.96 -19.68
N GLY A 126 5.07 -4.93 -19.40
CA GLY A 126 5.50 -4.60 -18.04
C GLY A 126 4.33 -4.31 -17.11
N ARG A 127 3.29 -3.60 -17.61
CA ARG A 127 2.06 -3.33 -16.85
C ARG A 127 1.30 -4.62 -16.50
N LEU A 128 1.18 -5.55 -17.45
CA LEU A 128 0.57 -6.85 -17.19
C LEU A 128 1.36 -7.67 -16.17
N ILE A 129 2.68 -7.66 -16.27
CA ILE A 129 3.54 -8.34 -15.30
C ILE A 129 3.32 -7.74 -13.90
N MET A 130 3.24 -6.40 -13.78
CA MET A 130 2.96 -5.76 -12.49
C MET A 130 1.61 -6.21 -11.92
N ILE A 131 0.54 -6.22 -12.75
CA ILE A 131 -0.79 -6.66 -12.32
C ILE A 131 -0.76 -8.14 -11.90
N ALA A 132 -0.09 -9.01 -12.65
CA ALA A 132 0.03 -10.44 -12.31
C ALA A 132 0.77 -10.65 -10.98
N ILE A 133 1.85 -9.90 -10.72
CA ILE A 133 2.62 -9.99 -9.46
C ILE A 133 1.77 -9.62 -8.26
N ILE A 134 0.96 -8.55 -8.36
CA ILE A 134 0.16 -8.08 -7.23
C ILE A 134 -1.17 -8.81 -7.07
N PHE A 135 -1.58 -9.64 -8.02
CA PHE A 135 -2.96 -10.15 -8.12
C PHE A 135 -3.43 -10.88 -6.85
N THR A 136 -2.61 -11.76 -6.29
CA THR A 136 -2.95 -12.50 -5.06
C THR A 136 -3.12 -11.57 -3.87
N GLU A 137 -2.21 -10.61 -3.69
CA GLU A 137 -2.30 -9.63 -2.60
C GLU A 137 -3.47 -8.65 -2.80
N LEU A 138 -3.81 -8.34 -4.06
CA LEU A 138 -5.00 -7.54 -4.37
C LEU A 138 -6.27 -8.27 -3.93
N ILE A 139 -6.40 -9.57 -4.25
CA ILE A 139 -7.51 -10.40 -3.77
C ILE A 139 -7.58 -10.37 -2.23
N THR A 140 -6.46 -10.62 -1.56
CA THR A 140 -6.38 -10.59 -0.09
C THR A 140 -6.80 -9.23 0.47
N SER A 141 -6.39 -8.13 -0.13
CA SER A 141 -6.77 -6.78 0.30
C SER A 141 -8.27 -6.51 0.12
N ILE A 142 -8.87 -6.97 -0.98
CA ILE A 142 -10.31 -6.83 -1.26
C ILE A 142 -11.14 -7.72 -0.33
N GLN A 143 -10.75 -8.97 -0.11
CA GLN A 143 -11.43 -9.89 0.83
C GLN A 143 -11.50 -9.31 2.25
N ASN A 144 -10.45 -8.61 2.66
CA ASN A 144 -10.43 -7.93 3.95
C ASN A 144 -11.02 -6.52 3.91
N SER A 145 -11.55 -6.05 2.77
CA SER A 145 -12.15 -4.72 2.58
C SER A 145 -11.28 -3.55 3.09
N GLN A 146 -9.96 -3.73 3.04
CA GLN A 146 -9.00 -2.75 3.56
C GLN A 146 -8.67 -1.64 2.55
N SER A 147 -8.11 -0.53 3.05
CA SER A 147 -7.71 0.65 2.26
C SER A 147 -6.31 0.54 1.62
N ASN A 148 -5.63 -0.62 1.72
CA ASN A 148 -4.21 -0.73 1.37
C ASN A 148 -3.95 -0.60 -0.14
N SER A 149 -4.84 -1.14 -0.98
CA SER A 149 -4.75 -0.98 -2.45
C SER A 149 -4.94 0.47 -2.87
N LEU A 150 -5.84 1.20 -2.18
CA LEU A 150 -6.07 2.62 -2.39
C LEU A 150 -4.80 3.44 -2.08
N ILE A 151 -4.13 3.12 -0.96
CA ILE A 151 -2.87 3.75 -0.56
C ILE A 151 -1.78 3.50 -1.60
N ALA A 152 -1.58 2.25 -2.02
CA ALA A 152 -0.61 1.93 -3.07
C ALA A 152 -0.89 2.73 -4.35
N GLY A 153 -2.14 2.79 -4.77
CA GLY A 153 -2.57 3.56 -5.95
C GLY A 153 -2.30 5.06 -5.82
N PHE A 154 -2.59 5.68 -4.68
CA PHE A 154 -2.28 7.10 -4.46
C PHE A 154 -0.78 7.38 -4.47
N ILE A 155 0.07 6.50 -3.92
CA ILE A 155 1.53 6.68 -3.97
C ILE A 155 2.04 6.59 -5.42
N LEU A 156 1.51 5.65 -6.22
CA LEU A 156 1.83 5.58 -7.64
C LEU A 156 1.35 6.83 -8.39
N PHE A 157 0.14 7.33 -8.10
CA PHE A 157 -0.35 8.59 -8.69
C PHE A 157 0.48 9.79 -8.26
N ALA A 158 0.94 9.86 -7.02
CA ALA A 158 1.85 10.91 -6.57
C ALA A 158 3.13 10.92 -7.42
N PHE A 159 3.73 9.74 -7.68
CA PHE A 159 4.87 9.61 -8.57
C PHE A 159 4.53 10.07 -10.00
N ILE A 160 3.41 9.63 -10.58
CA ILE A 160 2.95 10.01 -11.92
C ILE A 160 2.78 11.53 -12.03
N PHE A 161 2.17 12.17 -11.03
CA PHE A 161 1.98 13.60 -10.98
C PHE A 161 3.31 14.37 -10.86
N LEU A 162 4.28 13.84 -10.10
CA LEU A 162 5.63 14.43 -10.02
C LEU A 162 6.36 14.33 -11.36
N GLU A 163 6.28 13.20 -12.07
CA GLU A 163 6.83 13.06 -13.42
C GLU A 163 6.22 14.06 -14.40
N LYS A 164 4.93 14.42 -14.22
CA LYS A 164 4.21 15.44 -14.99
C LYS A 164 4.37 16.86 -14.45
N LYS A 165 5.22 17.09 -13.44
CA LYS A 165 5.42 18.39 -12.76
C LYS A 165 4.13 18.97 -12.12
N GLN A 166 3.17 18.13 -11.78
CA GLN A 166 1.90 18.48 -11.14
C GLN A 166 1.99 18.37 -9.62
N ASN A 167 2.85 19.18 -9.01
CA ASN A 167 3.19 19.08 -7.59
C ASN A 167 1.98 19.23 -6.66
N PHE A 168 0.97 20.01 -7.05
CA PHE A 168 -0.25 20.19 -6.26
C PHE A 168 -1.06 18.88 -6.12
N LEU A 169 -1.24 18.15 -7.22
CA LEU A 169 -1.95 16.85 -7.22
C LEU A 169 -1.09 15.75 -6.57
N ALA A 170 0.23 15.81 -6.73
CA ALA A 170 1.14 14.89 -6.06
C ALA A 170 1.06 15.04 -4.53
N ALA A 171 1.04 16.28 -4.05
CA ALA A 171 0.86 16.59 -2.63
C ALA A 171 -0.48 16.08 -2.09
N LEU A 172 -1.58 16.32 -2.83
CA LEU A 172 -2.89 15.79 -2.46
C LEU A 172 -2.87 14.27 -2.33
N ALA A 173 -2.34 13.56 -3.35
CA ALA A 173 -2.28 12.10 -3.34
C ALA A 173 -1.51 11.56 -2.12
N ILE A 174 -0.37 12.19 -1.78
CA ILE A 174 0.41 11.81 -0.58
C ILE A 174 -0.37 12.10 0.70
N VAL A 175 -0.97 13.29 0.83
CA VAL A 175 -1.69 13.66 2.04
C VAL A 175 -2.91 12.76 2.26
N LEU A 176 -3.62 12.37 1.20
CA LEU A 176 -4.69 11.37 1.31
C LEU A 176 -4.18 10.06 1.91
N THR A 177 -2.98 9.59 1.52
CA THR A 177 -2.43 8.36 2.14
C THR A 177 -2.16 8.53 3.64
N ILE A 178 -1.68 9.72 4.06
CA ILE A 178 -1.40 10.02 5.48
C ILE A 178 -2.68 10.03 6.30
N TYR A 179 -3.76 10.63 5.77
CA TYR A 179 -5.05 10.71 6.46
C TYR A 179 -5.81 9.37 6.48
N ILE A 180 -5.54 8.49 5.52
CA ILE A 180 -6.03 7.11 5.57
C ILE A 180 -5.20 6.31 6.58
N LYS A 181 -3.87 6.26 6.42
CA LYS A 181 -2.97 5.57 7.36
C LYS A 181 -1.67 6.35 7.52
N VAL A 182 -1.31 6.70 8.77
CA VAL A 182 -0.17 7.57 9.09
C VAL A 182 1.15 7.13 8.45
N PHE A 183 1.36 5.85 8.25
CA PHE A 183 2.58 5.36 7.59
C PHE A 183 2.75 5.86 6.15
N GLY A 184 1.69 6.37 5.51
CA GLY A 184 1.75 7.08 4.24
C GLY A 184 2.72 8.27 4.24
N LEU A 185 3.09 8.80 5.42
CA LEU A 185 4.09 9.86 5.60
C LEU A 185 5.43 9.55 4.93
N VAL A 186 5.82 8.29 4.86
CA VAL A 186 7.07 7.84 4.21
C VAL A 186 7.11 8.24 2.73
N SER A 187 5.95 8.34 2.06
CA SER A 187 5.87 8.73 0.66
C SER A 187 6.28 10.19 0.38
N LEU A 188 6.36 11.05 1.42
CA LEU A 188 6.94 12.40 1.30
C LEU A 188 8.39 12.38 0.81
N ALA A 189 9.12 11.28 1.05
CA ALA A 189 10.48 11.10 0.55
C ALA A 189 10.58 11.20 -0.97
N LEU A 190 9.48 10.97 -1.72
CA LEU A 190 9.45 11.18 -3.16
C LEU A 190 9.84 12.60 -3.55
N PHE A 191 9.38 13.62 -2.83
CA PHE A 191 9.68 15.01 -3.17
C PHE A 191 11.17 15.33 -3.18
N LEU A 192 11.97 14.59 -2.41
CA LEU A 192 13.39 14.85 -2.27
C LEU A 192 14.17 14.65 -3.59
N PHE A 193 13.65 13.85 -4.51
CA PHE A 193 14.29 13.58 -5.81
C PHE A 193 13.72 14.40 -6.99
N TYR A 194 12.81 15.35 -6.69
CA TYR A 194 12.23 16.20 -7.73
C TYR A 194 12.59 17.68 -7.52
N PRO A 195 12.63 18.48 -8.61
CA PRO A 195 12.78 19.93 -8.49
C PRO A 195 11.54 20.57 -7.83
N GLY A 196 11.72 21.75 -7.28
CA GLY A 196 10.60 22.48 -6.65
C GLY A 196 10.15 21.90 -5.30
N LYS A 197 11.07 21.33 -4.53
CA LYS A 197 10.80 20.70 -3.22
C LYS A 197 9.99 21.61 -2.30
N LEU A 198 10.40 22.88 -2.14
CA LEU A 198 9.70 23.83 -1.29
C LEU A 198 8.23 24.00 -1.71
N LYS A 199 7.96 24.11 -3.02
CA LYS A 199 6.60 24.21 -3.55
C LYS A 199 5.78 22.96 -3.23
N SER A 200 6.38 21.76 -3.36
CA SER A 200 5.74 20.50 -2.99
C SER A 200 5.40 20.45 -1.50
N PHE A 201 6.32 20.86 -0.62
CA PHE A 201 6.08 20.90 0.82
C PHE A 201 5.02 21.94 1.20
N LEU A 202 4.98 23.11 0.56
CA LEU A 202 3.94 24.12 0.78
C LEU A 202 2.55 23.58 0.37
N TYR A 203 2.44 22.89 -0.76
CA TYR A 203 1.17 22.26 -1.15
C TYR A 203 0.79 21.12 -0.21
N THR A 204 1.77 20.37 0.31
CA THR A 204 1.51 19.34 1.31
C THR A 204 0.96 19.96 2.59
N PHE A 205 1.59 21.03 3.08
CA PHE A 205 1.09 21.76 4.25
C PHE A 205 -0.33 22.27 4.03
N LEU A 206 -0.60 22.90 2.88
CA LEU A 206 -1.94 23.35 2.52
C LEU A 206 -2.97 22.22 2.59
N TRP A 207 -2.69 21.06 1.97
CA TRP A 207 -3.59 19.91 1.99
C TRP A 207 -3.73 19.31 3.38
N ILE A 208 -2.66 19.25 4.18
CA ILE A 208 -2.75 18.82 5.57
C ILE A 208 -3.74 19.70 6.34
N VAL A 209 -3.64 21.03 6.21
CA VAL A 209 -4.54 21.95 6.90
C VAL A 209 -5.98 21.79 6.42
N ILE A 210 -6.20 21.71 5.10
CA ILE A 210 -7.55 21.53 4.52
C ILE A 210 -8.19 20.24 5.05
N LEU A 211 -7.48 19.11 4.99
CA LEU A 211 -8.02 17.85 5.44
C LEU A 211 -8.13 17.76 6.98
N ALA A 212 -7.23 18.42 7.73
CA ALA A 212 -7.34 18.47 9.18
C ALA A 212 -8.63 19.18 9.62
N LEU A 213 -9.01 20.25 8.93
CA LEU A 213 -10.18 21.04 9.23
C LEU A 213 -11.48 20.54 8.57
N LEU A 214 -11.37 19.59 7.65
CA LEU A 214 -12.53 19.09 6.90
C LEU A 214 -13.69 18.60 7.80
N PRO A 215 -13.47 17.90 8.93
CA PRO A 215 -14.58 17.46 9.78
C PRO A 215 -15.39 18.61 10.42
N LEU A 216 -14.88 19.85 10.45
CA LEU A 216 -15.63 21.01 10.94
C LEU A 216 -16.90 21.28 10.13
N CYS A 217 -17.06 20.68 8.96
CA CYS A 217 -18.31 20.74 8.21
C CYS A 217 -19.48 20.08 8.95
N VAL A 218 -19.21 19.18 9.91
CA VAL A 218 -20.22 18.35 10.59
C VAL A 218 -20.09 18.31 12.10
N ILE A 219 -18.95 18.72 12.67
CA ILE A 219 -18.70 18.71 14.13
C ILE A 219 -18.12 20.05 14.61
N PRO A 220 -18.32 20.44 15.90
CA PRO A 220 -17.72 21.64 16.46
C PRO A 220 -16.21 21.52 16.64
N PHE A 221 -15.52 22.68 16.75
CA PHE A 221 -14.05 22.71 16.88
C PHE A 221 -13.54 21.99 18.15
N SER A 222 -14.25 22.09 19.26
CA SER A 222 -13.90 21.39 20.51
C SER A 222 -13.88 19.87 20.33
N GLN A 223 -14.87 19.32 19.61
CA GLN A 223 -14.94 17.90 19.30
C GLN A 223 -13.81 17.49 18.35
N LEU A 224 -13.47 18.32 17.37
CA LEU A 224 -12.36 18.04 16.45
C LEU A 224 -11.03 17.92 17.20
N VAL A 225 -10.73 18.86 18.12
CA VAL A 225 -9.51 18.83 18.95
C VAL A 225 -9.49 17.56 19.80
N TYR A 226 -10.61 17.24 20.46
CA TYR A 226 -10.75 16.04 21.26
C TYR A 226 -10.48 14.77 20.44
N LEU A 227 -11.04 14.65 19.24
CA LEU A 227 -10.84 13.48 18.38
C LEU A 227 -9.39 13.33 17.90
N TYR A 228 -8.69 14.42 17.62
CA TYR A 228 -7.25 14.33 17.28
C TYR A 228 -6.40 13.91 18.48
N GLN A 229 -6.75 14.31 19.69
CA GLN A 229 -6.09 13.85 20.92
C GLN A 229 -6.34 12.36 21.14
N SER A 230 -7.60 11.91 21.08
CA SER A 230 -7.97 10.50 21.21
C SER A 230 -7.31 9.62 20.15
N TRP A 231 -7.19 10.12 18.89
CA TRP A 231 -6.45 9.42 17.83
C TRP A 231 -4.96 9.28 18.15
N ALA A 232 -4.33 10.32 18.62
CA ALA A 232 -2.92 10.29 18.99
C ALA A 232 -2.67 9.30 20.13
N ASP A 233 -3.52 9.29 21.16
CA ASP A 233 -3.44 8.36 22.29
C ASP A 233 -3.59 6.90 21.83
N LEU A 234 -4.57 6.62 20.98
CA LEU A 234 -4.76 5.29 20.40
C LEU A 234 -3.53 4.85 19.60
N LEU A 235 -2.96 5.72 18.76
CA LEU A 235 -1.78 5.38 17.96
C LEU A 235 -0.55 5.13 18.83
N MET A 236 -0.36 5.90 19.89
CA MET A 236 0.75 5.69 20.85
C MET A 236 0.61 4.37 21.60
N TYR A 237 -0.60 4.07 22.10
CA TYR A 237 -0.89 2.78 22.73
C TYR A 237 -0.60 1.61 21.79
N ASP A 238 -1.12 1.67 20.58
CA ASP A 238 -0.91 0.66 19.55
C ASP A 238 0.58 0.48 19.21
N HIS A 239 1.37 1.57 19.18
CA HIS A 239 2.81 1.49 18.95
C HIS A 239 3.52 0.70 20.05
N SER A 240 3.10 0.83 21.29
CA SER A 240 3.75 0.18 22.44
C SER A 240 3.63 -1.35 22.41
N ILE A 241 2.48 -1.89 21.96
CA ILE A 241 2.15 -3.31 22.08
C ILE A 241 2.35 -4.13 20.80
N SER A 242 2.41 -3.48 19.63
CA SER A 242 2.43 -4.21 18.35
C SER A 242 3.82 -4.45 17.80
N TRP A 243 4.00 -5.62 17.18
CA TRP A 243 5.20 -6.03 16.45
C TRP A 243 4.95 -6.20 14.95
N GLY A 244 3.74 -6.61 14.58
CA GLY A 244 3.26 -6.80 13.20
C GLY A 244 4.05 -7.79 12.36
N LEU A 245 3.60 -7.99 11.12
CA LEU A 245 4.35 -8.70 10.10
C LEU A 245 5.42 -7.74 9.52
N SER A 246 6.50 -7.53 10.28
CA SER A 246 7.54 -6.54 9.98
C SER A 246 8.93 -7.07 10.33
N VAL A 247 9.99 -6.37 9.89
CA VAL A 247 11.37 -6.66 10.29
C VAL A 247 11.49 -6.68 11.82
N VAL A 248 10.82 -5.75 12.49
CA VAL A 248 10.82 -5.67 13.96
C VAL A 248 10.19 -6.92 14.57
N GLY A 249 9.02 -7.35 14.07
CA GLY A 249 8.35 -8.57 14.53
C GLY A 249 9.12 -9.83 14.17
N TRP A 250 9.70 -9.89 12.97
CA TRP A 250 10.54 -11.01 12.54
C TRP A 250 11.79 -11.14 13.42
N LEU A 251 12.53 -10.06 13.65
CA LEU A 251 13.72 -10.07 14.52
C LEU A 251 13.37 -10.38 15.97
N HIS A 252 12.23 -9.90 16.48
CA HIS A 252 11.78 -10.20 17.85
C HIS A 252 11.57 -11.70 18.07
N ILE A 253 11.04 -12.42 17.08
CA ILE A 253 10.85 -13.87 17.14
C ILE A 253 12.18 -14.62 17.13
N TRP A 254 13.10 -14.20 16.27
CA TRP A 254 14.40 -14.89 16.12
C TRP A 254 15.43 -14.45 17.15
N PHE A 255 15.33 -13.20 17.62
CA PHE A 255 16.24 -12.55 18.56
C PHE A 255 15.43 -11.76 19.60
N PRO A 256 14.92 -12.42 20.68
CA PRO A 256 14.00 -11.79 21.64
C PRO A 256 14.50 -10.51 22.32
N PHE A 257 15.83 -10.31 22.35
CA PHE A 257 16.46 -9.11 22.93
C PHE A 257 16.68 -7.97 21.91
N SER A 258 16.17 -8.09 20.69
CA SER A 258 16.33 -7.04 19.69
C SER A 258 15.52 -5.79 20.07
N PRO A 259 16.20 -4.63 20.30
CA PRO A 259 15.49 -3.41 20.70
C PRO A 259 14.76 -2.79 19.49
N LYS A 260 13.44 -2.71 19.59
CA LYS A 260 12.53 -2.19 18.54
C LYS A 260 13.02 -0.88 17.92
N ASN A 261 13.39 0.09 18.76
CA ASN A 261 13.78 1.42 18.30
C ASN A 261 15.11 1.42 17.52
N ILE A 262 16.08 0.58 17.92
CA ILE A 262 17.37 0.49 17.21
C ILE A 262 17.15 -0.10 15.81
N VAL A 263 16.30 -1.13 15.68
CA VAL A 263 15.95 -1.72 14.38
C VAL A 263 15.29 -0.69 13.47
N LEU A 264 14.35 0.11 14.01
CA LEU A 264 13.69 1.18 13.26
C LEU A 264 14.68 2.27 12.82
N ILE A 265 15.56 2.73 13.72
CA ILE A 265 16.61 3.73 13.41
C ILE A 265 17.55 3.19 12.32
N ALA A 266 18.02 1.94 12.44
CA ALA A 266 18.84 1.31 11.41
C ALA A 266 18.12 1.25 10.06
N GLY A 267 16.85 0.88 10.06
CA GLY A 267 15.99 0.88 8.86
C GLY A 267 15.86 2.26 8.22
N ILE A 268 15.70 3.32 9.03
CA ILE A 268 15.65 4.71 8.56
C ILE A 268 17.00 5.11 7.95
N LEU A 269 18.10 4.86 8.64
CA LEU A 269 19.43 5.19 8.13
C LEU A 269 19.70 4.49 6.79
N MET A 270 19.38 3.21 6.68
CA MET A 270 19.52 2.45 5.44
C MET A 270 18.61 2.98 4.33
N PHE A 271 17.38 3.41 4.66
CA PHE A 271 16.45 3.99 3.70
C PHE A 271 16.99 5.27 3.06
N PHE A 272 17.79 6.05 3.78
CA PHE A 272 18.39 7.27 3.27
C PHE A 272 19.73 7.05 2.54
N LEU A 273 20.34 5.87 2.54
CA LEU A 273 21.58 5.60 1.80
C LEU A 273 21.53 5.96 0.31
N PRO A 274 20.42 5.78 -0.44
CA PRO A 274 20.33 6.18 -1.84
C PRO A 274 20.57 7.68 -2.09
N PHE A 275 20.43 8.54 -1.06
CA PHE A 275 20.76 9.97 -1.18
C PHE A 275 22.25 10.23 -1.45
N LEU A 276 23.15 9.31 -1.13
CA LEU A 276 24.54 9.37 -1.52
C LEU A 276 24.72 9.38 -3.05
N LYS A 277 23.68 8.95 -3.77
CA LYS A 277 23.61 8.92 -5.24
C LYS A 277 22.65 9.96 -5.82
N TYR A 278 22.37 11.04 -5.09
CA TYR A 278 21.44 12.10 -5.48
C TYR A 278 21.68 12.66 -6.88
N LYS A 279 22.93 12.65 -7.37
CA LYS A 279 23.26 13.06 -8.74
C LYS A 279 22.49 12.31 -9.83
N PHE A 280 21.96 11.14 -9.53
CA PHE A 280 21.12 10.37 -10.45
C PHE A 280 19.62 10.66 -10.32
N SER A 281 19.21 11.63 -9.50
CA SER A 281 17.81 12.02 -9.29
C SER A 281 17.06 12.40 -10.58
N CYS A 282 17.78 12.89 -11.60
CA CYS A 282 17.18 13.17 -12.91
C CYS A 282 16.87 11.91 -13.73
N ASN A 283 17.42 10.75 -13.37
CA ASN A 283 17.16 9.50 -14.08
C ASN A 283 15.85 8.87 -13.60
N GLN A 284 14.90 8.65 -14.52
CA GLN A 284 13.58 8.09 -14.19
C GLN A 284 13.66 6.67 -13.61
N LYS A 285 14.57 5.82 -14.12
CA LYS A 285 14.77 4.46 -13.60
C LYS A 285 15.25 4.49 -12.14
N PHE A 286 16.15 5.43 -11.80
CA PHE A 286 16.58 5.64 -10.42
C PHE A 286 15.39 6.02 -9.52
N ARG A 287 14.54 6.95 -9.98
CA ARG A 287 13.35 7.36 -9.21
C ARG A 287 12.32 6.22 -9.05
N LEU A 288 12.17 5.36 -10.07
CA LEU A 288 11.30 4.16 -9.97
C LEU A 288 11.85 3.14 -8.97
N TYR A 289 13.16 2.95 -8.91
CA TYR A 289 13.77 2.09 -7.87
C TYR A 289 13.56 2.68 -6.47
N PHE A 290 13.66 4.00 -6.35
CA PHE A 290 13.39 4.65 -5.07
C PHE A 290 11.90 4.58 -4.68
N LEU A 291 10.98 4.75 -5.64
CA LEU A 291 9.54 4.49 -5.43
C LEU A 291 9.31 3.06 -4.92
N SER A 292 9.95 2.07 -5.54
CA SER A 292 9.88 0.67 -5.10
C SER A 292 10.40 0.50 -3.67
N SER A 293 11.53 1.15 -3.34
CA SER A 293 12.10 1.16 -1.99
C SER A 293 11.13 1.75 -0.97
N ILE A 294 10.46 2.88 -1.29
CA ILE A 294 9.43 3.51 -0.42
C ILE A 294 8.29 2.54 -0.13
N LEU A 295 7.70 1.94 -1.19
CA LEU A 295 6.55 1.05 -1.07
C LEU A 295 6.87 -0.19 -0.23
N ILE A 296 8.05 -0.77 -0.39
CA ILE A 296 8.46 -1.95 0.38
C ILE A 296 8.83 -1.55 1.81
N TRP A 297 9.69 -0.53 1.99
CA TRP A 297 10.16 -0.10 3.30
C TRP A 297 9.00 0.28 4.23
N MET A 298 8.03 1.01 3.68
CA MET A 298 6.83 1.44 4.39
C MET A 298 6.09 0.28 5.09
N ILE A 299 6.17 -0.93 4.54
CA ILE A 299 5.47 -2.10 5.07
C ILE A 299 6.39 -2.95 5.93
N ILE A 300 7.62 -3.24 5.46
CA ILE A 300 8.52 -4.12 6.21
C ILE A 300 9.01 -3.50 7.53
N PHE A 301 8.95 -2.18 7.70
CA PHE A 301 9.25 -1.50 8.97
C PHE A 301 8.00 -1.01 9.71
N ASN A 302 6.81 -1.35 9.23
CA ASN A 302 5.56 -1.00 9.91
C ASN A 302 5.20 -2.05 10.96
N HIS A 303 5.27 -1.69 12.24
CA HIS A 303 4.86 -2.55 13.36
C HIS A 303 3.36 -2.90 13.40
N LYS A 304 2.56 -2.30 12.51
CA LYS A 304 1.13 -2.60 12.29
C LYS A 304 0.87 -3.31 10.96
N ALA A 305 1.92 -3.80 10.30
CA ALA A 305 1.73 -4.54 9.06
C ALA A 305 1.00 -5.87 9.33
N GLU A 306 -0.09 -6.07 8.61
CA GLU A 306 -0.91 -7.26 8.55
C GLU A 306 -0.77 -7.91 7.18
N SER A 307 -1.30 -9.13 7.00
CA SER A 307 -1.22 -9.81 5.72
C SER A 307 -1.78 -8.99 4.55
N PRO A 308 -2.98 -8.36 4.64
CA PRO A 308 -3.52 -7.54 3.54
C PRO A 308 -2.73 -6.25 3.25
N THR A 309 -1.83 -5.84 4.14
CA THR A 309 -1.02 -4.63 3.93
C THR A 309 0.07 -4.85 2.87
N TYR A 310 0.43 -6.11 2.62
CA TYR A 310 1.51 -6.49 1.71
C TYR A 310 1.22 -6.19 0.24
N ILE A 311 -0.02 -5.88 -0.15
CA ILE A 311 -0.33 -5.33 -1.48
C ILE A 311 0.53 -4.10 -1.81
N ILE A 312 0.84 -3.25 -0.81
CA ILE A 312 1.69 -2.07 -0.99
C ILE A 312 3.13 -2.50 -1.26
N ALA A 313 3.68 -3.41 -0.46
CA ALA A 313 5.04 -3.92 -0.66
C ALA A 313 5.19 -4.68 -1.99
N MET A 314 4.21 -5.53 -2.34
CA MET A 314 4.23 -6.27 -3.61
C MET A 314 4.03 -5.37 -4.82
N THR A 315 3.35 -4.22 -4.66
CA THR A 315 3.34 -3.16 -5.68
C THR A 315 4.75 -2.60 -5.90
N GLY A 316 5.53 -2.40 -4.83
CA GLY A 316 6.94 -2.02 -4.92
C GLY A 316 7.80 -3.07 -5.62
N VAL A 317 7.60 -4.34 -5.29
CA VAL A 317 8.26 -5.47 -5.99
C VAL A 317 7.91 -5.48 -7.47
N ALA A 318 6.65 -5.28 -7.82
CA ALA A 318 6.17 -5.27 -9.19
C ALA A 318 6.79 -4.13 -10.02
N VAL A 319 6.87 -2.91 -9.44
CA VAL A 319 7.53 -1.76 -10.08
C VAL A 319 9.01 -2.03 -10.31
N TRP A 320 9.71 -2.59 -9.31
CA TRP A 320 11.13 -2.94 -9.43
C TRP A 320 11.37 -3.96 -10.54
N ILE A 321 10.60 -5.05 -10.58
CA ILE A 321 10.71 -6.11 -11.61
C ILE A 321 10.43 -5.55 -13.00
N ALA A 322 9.44 -4.68 -13.17
CA ALA A 322 9.13 -4.08 -14.46
C ALA A 322 10.27 -3.18 -15.02
N CYS A 323 11.15 -2.69 -14.15
CA CYS A 323 12.30 -1.87 -14.52
C CYS A 323 13.60 -2.68 -14.73
N GLN A 324 13.58 -4.01 -14.50
CA GLN A 324 14.76 -4.86 -14.57
C GLN A 324 14.88 -5.61 -15.89
N LYS A 325 16.14 -5.86 -16.29
CA LYS A 325 16.40 -7.01 -17.16
C LYS A 325 16.27 -8.27 -16.33
N MET A 326 15.45 -9.23 -16.75
CA MET A 326 15.22 -10.43 -15.99
C MET A 326 16.48 -11.30 -15.94
N LYS A 327 17.17 -11.25 -14.81
CA LYS A 327 18.29 -12.12 -14.46
C LYS A 327 17.81 -13.23 -13.55
N VAL A 328 18.55 -14.32 -13.48
CA VAL A 328 18.21 -15.48 -12.64
C VAL A 328 18.04 -15.07 -11.17
N GLU A 329 18.92 -14.24 -10.64
CA GLU A 329 18.84 -13.73 -9.26
C GLU A 329 17.54 -12.98 -8.98
N ASN A 330 17.09 -12.13 -9.91
CA ASN A 330 15.85 -11.35 -9.77
C ASN A 330 14.62 -12.26 -9.89
N LEU A 331 14.69 -13.28 -10.75
CA LEU A 331 13.62 -14.28 -10.89
C LEU A 331 13.49 -15.12 -9.60
N VAL A 332 14.60 -15.55 -9.02
CA VAL A 332 14.61 -16.31 -7.75
C VAL A 332 13.96 -15.46 -6.62
N LEU A 333 14.35 -14.20 -6.50
CA LEU A 333 13.77 -13.28 -5.49
C LEU A 333 12.27 -13.06 -5.74
N LEU A 334 11.85 -12.91 -7.00
CA LEU A 334 10.42 -12.78 -7.35
C LEU A 334 9.63 -14.05 -6.99
N VAL A 335 10.12 -15.24 -7.37
CA VAL A 335 9.45 -16.51 -7.04
C VAL A 335 9.37 -16.67 -5.52
N PHE A 336 10.44 -16.33 -4.79
CA PHE A 336 10.45 -16.38 -3.35
C PHE A 336 9.39 -15.44 -2.73
N ALA A 337 9.24 -14.22 -3.27
CA ALA A 337 8.20 -13.29 -2.84
C ALA A 337 6.78 -13.80 -3.18
N LEU A 338 6.56 -14.32 -4.39
CA LEU A 338 5.25 -14.88 -4.75
C LEU A 338 4.86 -16.07 -3.88
N VAL A 339 5.80 -16.95 -3.55
CA VAL A 339 5.55 -18.14 -2.72
C VAL A 339 5.33 -17.76 -1.26
N PHE A 340 6.28 -17.06 -0.63
CA PHE A 340 6.26 -16.83 0.81
C PHE A 340 5.54 -15.55 1.23
N THR A 341 5.51 -14.51 0.38
CA THR A 341 4.75 -13.30 0.72
C THR A 341 3.31 -13.41 0.24
N SER A 342 3.06 -13.81 -1.01
CA SER A 342 1.71 -13.75 -1.58
C SER A 342 0.90 -15.02 -1.41
N LEU A 343 1.47 -16.21 -1.66
CA LEU A 343 0.72 -17.46 -1.60
C LEU A 343 0.64 -18.05 -0.19
N SER A 344 1.67 -17.86 0.64
CA SER A 344 1.75 -18.55 1.94
C SER A 344 0.58 -18.25 2.90
N PRO A 345 -0.07 -17.06 2.90
CA PRO A 345 -1.22 -16.82 3.77
C PRO A 345 -2.53 -17.38 3.21
N THR A 346 -2.55 -17.85 1.97
CA THR A 346 -3.77 -18.35 1.30
C THR A 346 -3.98 -19.85 1.53
N ASP A 347 -5.19 -20.34 1.26
CA ASP A 347 -5.52 -21.76 1.34
C ASP A 347 -4.93 -22.60 0.21
N LEU A 348 -4.35 -21.97 -0.82
CA LEU A 348 -3.60 -22.62 -1.88
C LEU A 348 -2.23 -23.13 -1.38
N PHE A 349 -1.75 -22.62 -0.26
CA PHE A 349 -0.47 -23.03 0.32
C PHE A 349 -0.69 -24.16 1.33
N PRO A 350 0.22 -25.18 1.42
CA PRO A 350 0.06 -26.29 2.34
C PRO A 350 -0.13 -25.83 3.79
N ALA A 351 -1.27 -26.16 4.37
CA ALA A 351 -1.66 -25.71 5.71
C ALA A 351 -0.62 -26.08 6.78
N TYR A 352 -0.06 -27.30 6.71
CA TYR A 352 0.98 -27.73 7.63
C TYR A 352 2.19 -26.81 7.64
N ILE A 353 2.72 -26.43 6.46
CA ILE A 353 3.88 -25.55 6.34
C ILE A 353 3.51 -24.13 6.79
N ARG A 354 2.31 -23.65 6.44
CA ARG A 354 1.80 -22.34 6.83
C ARG A 354 1.76 -22.19 8.36
N GLU A 355 1.15 -23.16 9.05
CA GLU A 355 0.91 -23.08 10.50
C GLU A 355 2.16 -23.37 11.34
N HIS A 356 3.07 -24.26 10.88
CA HIS A 356 4.22 -24.66 11.69
C HIS A 356 5.50 -23.87 11.37
N TYR A 357 5.59 -23.26 10.18
CA TYR A 357 6.82 -22.58 9.76
C TYR A 357 6.59 -21.13 9.33
N VAL A 358 5.59 -20.84 8.49
CA VAL A 358 5.42 -19.49 7.94
C VAL A 358 4.93 -18.51 9.00
N ARG A 359 3.82 -18.82 9.67
CA ARG A 359 3.20 -17.95 10.68
C ARG A 359 4.07 -17.79 11.93
N PRO A 360 4.54 -18.87 12.59
CA PRO A 360 5.32 -18.75 13.82
C PRO A 360 6.63 -17.98 13.65
N TYR A 361 7.24 -18.06 12.47
CA TYR A 361 8.52 -17.42 12.18
C TYR A 361 8.42 -16.14 11.35
N ASN A 362 7.22 -15.61 11.10
CA ASN A 362 6.97 -14.42 10.29
C ASN A 362 7.67 -14.45 8.92
N LEU A 363 7.74 -15.63 8.27
CA LEU A 363 8.50 -15.79 7.01
C LEU A 363 7.94 -14.99 5.84
N LYS A 364 6.67 -14.53 5.90
CA LYS A 364 6.06 -13.65 4.90
C LYS A 364 6.88 -12.37 4.66
N VAL A 365 7.57 -11.88 5.68
CA VAL A 365 8.34 -10.63 5.65
C VAL A 365 9.64 -10.76 4.86
N LEU A 366 10.30 -11.91 4.98
CA LEU A 366 11.68 -12.13 4.55
C LEU A 366 11.93 -11.85 3.07
N PRO A 367 11.09 -12.30 2.11
CA PRO A 367 11.34 -12.01 0.69
C PRO A 367 11.35 -10.51 0.38
N CYS A 368 10.41 -9.76 0.97
CA CYS A 368 10.34 -8.31 0.78
C CYS A 368 11.58 -7.60 1.38
N VAL A 369 12.12 -8.09 2.50
CA VAL A 369 13.38 -7.58 3.08
C VAL A 369 14.53 -7.80 2.12
N LEU A 370 14.70 -9.01 1.58
CA LEU A 370 15.77 -9.33 0.64
C LEU A 370 15.68 -8.50 -0.65
N ILE A 371 14.48 -8.34 -1.18
CA ILE A 371 14.25 -7.49 -2.36
C ILE A 371 14.56 -6.02 -2.04
N TRP A 372 14.15 -5.52 -0.88
CA TRP A 372 14.47 -4.15 -0.48
C TRP A 372 15.98 -3.93 -0.32
N LEU A 373 16.72 -4.87 0.25
CA LEU A 373 18.17 -4.82 0.31
C LEU A 373 18.79 -4.83 -1.09
N LYS A 374 18.25 -5.66 -2.00
CA LYS A 374 18.71 -5.68 -3.41
C LYS A 374 18.45 -4.35 -4.11
N ILE A 375 17.27 -3.74 -3.91
CA ILE A 375 16.95 -2.41 -4.46
C ILE A 375 17.89 -1.34 -3.89
N THR A 376 18.15 -1.38 -2.59
CA THR A 376 19.10 -0.46 -1.94
C THR A 376 20.51 -0.62 -2.52
N TYR A 377 20.96 -1.85 -2.74
CA TYR A 377 22.22 -2.14 -3.43
C TYR A 377 22.22 -1.57 -4.86
N ASP A 378 21.17 -1.83 -5.64
CA ASP A 378 21.02 -1.34 -7.03
C ASP A 378 21.05 0.19 -7.10
N LEU A 379 20.46 0.88 -6.11
CA LEU A 379 20.50 2.34 -5.99
C LEU A 379 21.89 2.87 -5.65
N LEU A 380 22.60 2.22 -4.73
CA LEU A 380 23.94 2.62 -4.31
C LEU A 380 24.98 2.43 -5.42
N PHE A 381 24.83 1.38 -6.22
CA PHE A 381 25.72 1.07 -7.34
C PHE A 381 25.12 1.49 -8.69
N PHE A 382 24.10 2.37 -8.68
CA PHE A 382 23.45 2.84 -9.89
C PHE A 382 24.45 3.54 -10.83
N ARG A 383 24.40 3.17 -12.10
CA ARG A 383 25.17 3.78 -13.19
C ARG A 383 24.22 4.11 -14.33
N ASN A 384 24.46 5.23 -15.03
CA ASN A 384 23.74 5.49 -16.26
C ASN A 384 24.13 4.41 -17.29
N GLU A 385 23.17 3.68 -17.81
CA GLU A 385 23.39 2.83 -18.97
C GLU A 385 23.84 3.76 -20.11
N LYS A 386 25.00 3.49 -20.72
CA LYS A 386 25.37 4.16 -21.96
C LYS A 386 24.27 3.86 -22.97
N PRO A 387 23.81 4.86 -23.77
CA PRO A 387 22.95 4.54 -24.90
C PRO A 387 23.66 3.46 -25.72
N PRO A 388 22.94 2.46 -26.26
CA PRO A 388 23.55 1.50 -27.16
C PRO A 388 24.31 2.29 -28.23
N ASP A 389 25.60 1.97 -28.41
CA ASP A 389 26.38 2.55 -29.48
C ASP A 389 25.55 2.39 -30.75
N LYS A 390 25.13 3.50 -31.35
CA LYS A 390 24.59 3.47 -32.69
C LYS A 390 25.73 2.85 -33.52
N GLU A 391 25.57 1.59 -33.90
CA GLU A 391 26.36 1.04 -34.97
C GLU A 391 26.27 2.04 -36.09
N ILE A 392 27.40 2.72 -36.32
CA ILE A 392 27.62 3.52 -37.52
C ILE A 392 27.60 2.49 -38.64
N LEU A 393 26.40 2.23 -39.17
CA LEU A 393 26.27 1.67 -40.50
C LEU A 393 26.92 2.68 -41.47
N LEU A 394 28.23 2.54 -41.56
CA LEU A 394 28.96 3.07 -42.69
C LEU A 394 28.37 2.41 -43.95
N THR A 395 27.42 3.09 -44.56
CA THR A 395 27.04 2.86 -45.94
C THR A 395 28.32 3.00 -46.76
N LYS A 396 28.95 1.88 -47.07
CA LYS A 396 29.86 1.78 -48.21
C LYS A 396 28.98 1.73 -49.45
N HIS A 397 29.30 2.67 -50.32
CA HIS A 397 28.85 2.88 -51.70
C HIS A 397 28.65 1.59 -52.50
#